data_2e91ff6ce9b8c2faa6f3447bf7b993b4
#
_entry.id   2e91ff6ce9b8c2faa6f3447bf7b993b4
#
_cell.length_a   1.000
_cell.length_b   1.000
_cell.length_c   1.000
_cell.angle_alpha   90.00
_cell.angle_beta   90.00
_cell.angle_gamma   90.00
#
_symmetry.space_group_name_H-M   'P 1'
#
loop_
_entity.id
_entity.type
_entity.pdbx_description
1 polymer ?
#
loop_
_entity_poly.entity_id
_entity_poly.type
_entity_poly.pdbx_seq_one_letter_code
_entity_poly.pdbx_strand_id
1 'polypeptide(L)'
;MNYIIFVIVALVSFWLGRETGKKENTGFTAVPKEELKALQRDAHEALEERTEKRKAKILEFMKKETVHKEELKLCGIDASKKEFTRPDVENLLEVSAVTARKYLNELEAEGKIVQVGTSGKDVYYMLKTP
;
A
#
# COMPACT_ATOMS: atom_id res chain seq x y z
N MET A 1 41.20 57.73 -1.97
CA MET A 1 39.88 58.27 -1.66
C MET A 1 38.72 57.26 -2.02
N ASN A 2 39.02 55.99 -2.27
CA ASN A 2 37.97 55.03 -2.73
C ASN A 2 37.44 54.10 -1.63
N TYR A 3 38.05 54.04 -0.46
CA TYR A 3 37.60 53.15 0.62
C TYR A 3 36.25 53.54 1.24
N ILE A 4 35.92 54.83 1.24
CA ILE A 4 34.65 55.33 1.77
C ILE A 4 33.47 54.82 0.94
N ILE A 5 33.65 54.75 -0.37
CA ILE A 5 32.60 54.24 -1.29
C ILE A 5 32.35 52.76 -1.02
N PHE A 6 33.40 51.96 -0.81
CA PHE A 6 33.25 50.53 -0.49
C PHE A 6 32.55 50.29 0.85
N VAL A 7 32.83 51.10 1.85
CA VAL A 7 32.20 51.03 3.17
C VAL A 7 30.68 51.38 3.05
N ILE A 8 30.36 52.42 2.28
CA ILE A 8 28.98 52.84 2.07
C ILE A 8 28.21 51.76 1.30
N VAL A 9 28.79 51.17 0.25
CA VAL A 9 28.15 50.08 -0.51
C VAL A 9 27.95 48.85 0.35
N ALA A 10 28.94 48.51 1.20
CA ALA A 10 28.80 47.36 2.12
C ALA A 10 27.69 47.59 3.17
N LEU A 11 27.60 48.81 3.71
CA LEU A 11 26.56 49.16 4.69
C LEU A 11 25.15 49.16 4.05
N VAL A 12 25.02 49.68 2.85
CA VAL A 12 23.75 49.69 2.10
C VAL A 12 23.35 48.28 1.74
N SER A 13 24.28 47.44 1.26
CA SER A 13 23.99 46.03 0.94
C SER A 13 23.62 45.25 2.19
N PHE A 14 24.25 45.48 3.33
CA PHE A 14 23.91 44.87 4.60
C PHE A 14 22.51 45.29 5.09
N TRP A 15 22.17 46.57 4.93
CA TRP A 15 20.89 47.12 5.34
C TRP A 15 19.76 46.61 4.44
N LEU A 16 19.94 46.59 3.11
CA LEU A 16 18.98 45.97 2.19
C LEU A 16 18.85 44.46 2.42
N GLY A 17 19.93 43.75 2.68
CA GLY A 17 19.89 42.30 2.97
C GLY A 17 19.13 41.95 4.24
N ARG A 18 19.04 42.87 5.20
CA ARG A 18 18.31 42.68 6.45
C ARG A 18 16.78 42.87 6.28
N GLU A 19 16.39 43.73 5.35
CA GLU A 19 14.97 44.02 5.10
C GLU A 19 14.30 42.96 4.22
N THR A 20 15.06 42.35 3.31
CA THR A 20 14.55 41.22 2.49
C THR A 20 14.55 39.87 3.23
N GLY A 21 15.17 39.80 4.42
CA GLY A 21 15.20 38.64 5.29
C GLY A 21 13.94 38.42 6.13
N LYS A 22 12.93 39.26 6.06
CA LYS A 22 11.56 38.88 6.47
C LYS A 22 11.07 37.88 5.48
N LYS A 23 11.35 36.57 5.73
CA LYS A 23 10.58 35.49 5.16
C LYS A 23 9.12 35.85 5.32
N GLU A 24 8.47 36.20 4.23
CA GLU A 24 7.05 35.96 4.15
C GLU A 24 6.89 34.49 4.56
N ASN A 25 6.44 34.27 5.80
CA ASN A 25 5.73 33.09 6.15
C ASN A 25 4.56 33.10 5.14
N THR A 26 4.79 32.50 3.96
CA THR A 26 3.71 32.05 3.12
C THR A 26 2.88 31.22 4.07
N GLY A 27 1.79 31.83 4.54
CA GLY A 27 0.91 31.24 5.50
C GLY A 27 0.50 29.87 4.98
N PHE A 28 1.20 28.88 5.47
CA PHE A 28 0.62 27.58 5.60
C PHE A 28 -0.56 27.82 6.54
N THR A 29 -1.70 28.12 5.96
CA THR A 29 -2.97 28.18 6.66
C THR A 29 -3.08 26.83 7.33
N ALA A 30 -2.84 26.82 8.64
CA ALA A 30 -2.95 25.61 9.43
C ALA A 30 -4.38 25.10 9.18
N VAL A 31 -4.47 24.03 8.42
CA VAL A 31 -5.75 23.36 8.14
C VAL A 31 -6.41 23.13 9.51
N PRO A 32 -7.64 23.57 9.73
CA PRO A 32 -8.31 23.37 11.01
C PRO A 32 -8.20 21.90 11.41
N LYS A 33 -7.91 21.63 12.68
CA LYS A 33 -7.69 20.25 13.16
C LYS A 33 -8.86 19.31 12.84
N GLU A 34 -10.05 19.86 12.70
CA GLU A 34 -11.25 19.09 12.34
C GLU A 34 -11.23 18.67 10.87
N GLU A 35 -10.83 19.56 9.97
CA GLU A 35 -10.69 19.27 8.55
C GLU A 35 -9.57 18.24 8.30
N LEU A 36 -8.46 18.35 9.01
CA LEU A 36 -7.39 17.35 8.95
C LEU A 36 -7.87 15.97 9.42
N LYS A 37 -8.69 15.91 10.48
CA LYS A 37 -9.28 14.64 10.94
C LYS A 37 -10.29 14.07 9.95
N ALA A 38 -11.06 14.91 9.27
CA ALA A 38 -11.97 14.48 8.23
C ALA A 38 -11.20 13.87 7.07
N LEU A 39 -10.17 14.55 6.56
CA LEU A 39 -9.28 14.02 5.50
C LEU A 39 -8.60 12.70 5.89
N GLN A 40 -8.20 12.57 7.16
CA GLN A 40 -7.62 11.32 7.66
C GLN A 40 -8.64 10.17 7.67
N ARG A 41 -9.89 10.43 8.04
CA ARG A 41 -10.95 9.42 8.00
C ARG A 41 -11.25 8.97 6.57
N ASP A 42 -11.42 9.92 5.66
CA ASP A 42 -11.70 9.64 4.25
C ASP A 42 -10.56 8.84 3.60
N ALA A 43 -9.31 9.21 3.92
CA ALA A 43 -8.14 8.47 3.46
C ALA A 43 -8.09 7.04 4.03
N HIS A 44 -8.48 6.85 5.29
CA HIS A 44 -8.51 5.54 5.93
C HIS A 44 -9.60 4.65 5.32
N GLU A 45 -10.81 5.17 5.17
CA GLU A 45 -11.93 4.48 4.53
C GLU A 45 -11.59 4.06 3.09
N ALA A 46 -10.97 4.95 2.31
CA ALA A 46 -10.52 4.62 0.96
C ALA A 46 -9.45 3.52 0.92
N LEU A 47 -8.59 3.45 1.92
CA LEU A 47 -7.58 2.38 2.05
C LEU A 47 -8.22 1.05 2.44
N GLU A 48 -9.19 1.07 3.35
CA GLU A 48 -9.95 -0.12 3.75
C GLU A 48 -10.73 -0.69 2.57
N GLU A 49 -11.45 0.16 1.83
CA GLU A 49 -12.19 -0.26 0.64
C GLU A 49 -11.27 -0.91 -0.41
N ARG A 50 -10.09 -0.35 -0.65
CA ARG A 50 -9.09 -0.94 -1.56
C ARG A 50 -8.60 -2.29 -1.07
N THR A 51 -8.40 -2.43 0.23
CA THR A 51 -7.95 -3.68 0.85
C THR A 51 -9.02 -4.76 0.70
N GLU A 52 -10.28 -4.45 0.98
CA GLU A 52 -11.40 -5.37 0.83
C GLU A 52 -11.59 -5.80 -0.64
N LYS A 53 -11.53 -4.87 -1.59
CA LYS A 53 -11.57 -5.19 -3.03
C LYS A 53 -10.45 -6.15 -3.45
N ARG A 54 -9.24 -5.96 -2.93
CA ARG A 54 -8.11 -6.85 -3.21
C ARG A 54 -8.29 -8.23 -2.59
N LYS A 55 -8.76 -8.30 -1.35
CA LYS A 55 -9.10 -9.58 -0.70
C LYS A 55 -10.21 -10.33 -1.44
N ALA A 56 -11.25 -9.62 -1.88
CA ALA A 56 -12.30 -10.21 -2.70
C ALA A 56 -11.78 -10.79 -4.02
N LYS A 57 -10.86 -10.09 -4.68
CA LYS A 57 -10.22 -10.57 -5.92
C LYS A 57 -9.39 -11.84 -5.69
N ILE A 58 -8.70 -11.94 -4.57
CA ILE A 58 -7.97 -13.17 -4.18
C ILE A 58 -8.95 -14.34 -4.04
N LEU A 59 -10.04 -14.16 -3.28
CA LEU A 59 -11.03 -15.22 -3.05
C LEU A 59 -11.72 -15.64 -4.35
N GLU A 60 -12.04 -14.70 -5.23
CA GLU A 60 -12.63 -14.99 -6.53
C GLU A 60 -11.68 -15.83 -7.40
N PHE A 61 -10.41 -15.48 -7.42
CA PHE A 61 -9.40 -16.22 -8.15
C PHE A 61 -9.25 -17.64 -7.61
N MET A 62 -9.15 -17.79 -6.28
CA MET A 62 -9.08 -19.11 -5.65
C MET A 62 -10.31 -19.98 -5.95
N LYS A 63 -11.52 -19.39 -5.99
CA LYS A 63 -12.75 -20.11 -6.38
C LYS A 63 -12.70 -20.59 -7.83
N LYS A 64 -12.27 -19.74 -8.75
CA LYS A 64 -12.12 -20.11 -10.16
C LYS A 64 -11.13 -21.26 -10.36
N GLU A 65 -10.01 -21.21 -9.67
CA GLU A 65 -8.98 -22.25 -9.70
C GLU A 65 -9.50 -23.59 -9.16
N THR A 66 -10.30 -23.57 -8.07
CA THR A 66 -10.90 -24.79 -7.52
C THR A 66 -11.90 -25.43 -8.45
N VAL A 67 -12.80 -24.62 -9.04
CA VAL A 67 -13.79 -25.11 -10.01
C VAL A 67 -13.11 -25.73 -11.22
N HIS A 68 -12.12 -25.04 -11.78
CA HIS A 68 -11.39 -25.56 -12.94
C HIS A 68 -10.64 -26.88 -12.65
N LYS A 69 -10.13 -27.05 -11.44
CA LYS A 69 -9.50 -28.33 -11.01
C LYS A 69 -10.53 -29.48 -10.91
N GLU A 70 -11.71 -29.20 -10.41
CA GLU A 70 -12.79 -30.20 -10.33
C GLU A 70 -13.23 -30.63 -11.73
N GLU A 71 -13.39 -29.70 -12.66
CA GLU A 71 -13.72 -30.02 -14.07
C GLU A 71 -12.64 -30.87 -14.73
N LEU A 72 -11.35 -30.54 -14.58
CA LEU A 72 -10.26 -31.32 -15.13
C LEU A 72 -10.19 -32.73 -14.53
N LYS A 73 -10.46 -32.86 -13.23
CA LYS A 73 -10.49 -34.16 -12.56
C LYS A 73 -11.63 -35.04 -13.08
N LEU A 74 -12.81 -34.46 -13.39
CA LEU A 74 -13.92 -35.15 -14.02
C LEU A 74 -13.57 -35.65 -15.44
N CYS A 75 -12.71 -34.93 -16.16
CA CYS A 75 -12.21 -35.33 -17.48
C CYS A 75 -11.06 -36.33 -17.43
N GLY A 76 -10.66 -36.83 -16.24
CA GLY A 76 -9.55 -37.79 -16.09
C GLY A 76 -8.18 -37.21 -16.33
N ILE A 77 -8.07 -35.90 -16.41
CA ILE A 77 -6.80 -35.18 -16.52
C ILE A 77 -6.29 -34.97 -15.10
N ASP A 78 -5.11 -35.51 -14.82
CA ASP A 78 -4.44 -35.29 -13.53
C ASP A 78 -4.05 -33.81 -13.40
N ALA A 79 -4.99 -33.00 -12.88
CA ALA A 79 -4.77 -31.61 -12.55
C ALA A 79 -3.90 -31.55 -11.28
N SER A 80 -2.69 -32.18 -11.39
CA SER A 80 -1.76 -32.23 -10.29
C SER A 80 -1.41 -30.82 -9.84
N LYS A 81 -1.99 -30.44 -8.70
CA LYS A 81 -1.37 -29.61 -7.69
C LYS A 81 -0.83 -28.24 -8.13
N LYS A 82 -1.61 -27.41 -8.74
CA LYS A 82 -1.31 -25.99 -8.60
C LYS A 82 -1.92 -25.51 -7.29
N GLU A 83 -1.14 -25.62 -6.23
CA GLU A 83 -1.49 -25.09 -4.92
C GLU A 83 -1.44 -23.56 -5.01
N PHE A 84 -2.39 -22.86 -4.43
CA PHE A 84 -2.43 -21.42 -4.41
C PHE A 84 -1.40 -20.89 -3.40
N THR A 85 -0.44 -20.14 -3.88
CA THR A 85 0.73 -19.70 -3.11
C THR A 85 0.80 -18.19 -3.00
N ARG A 86 1.66 -17.69 -2.11
CA ARG A 86 1.92 -16.24 -2.00
C ARG A 86 2.36 -15.60 -3.32
N PRO A 87 3.28 -16.19 -4.11
CA PRO A 87 3.64 -15.64 -5.43
C PRO A 87 2.45 -15.46 -6.38
N ASP A 88 1.44 -16.31 -6.31
CA ASP A 88 0.23 -16.14 -7.13
C ASP A 88 -0.53 -14.87 -6.76
N VAL A 89 -0.58 -14.51 -5.47
CA VAL A 89 -1.15 -13.24 -4.99
C VAL A 89 -0.30 -12.05 -5.43
N GLU A 90 1.02 -12.15 -5.34
CA GLU A 90 1.95 -11.11 -5.81
C GLU A 90 1.70 -10.78 -7.28
N ASN A 91 1.59 -11.80 -8.12
CA ASN A 91 1.32 -11.66 -9.55
C ASN A 91 -0.11 -11.18 -9.85
N LEU A 92 -1.11 -11.72 -9.14
CA LEU A 92 -2.52 -11.37 -9.35
C LEU A 92 -2.84 -9.90 -9.04
N LEU A 93 -2.20 -9.36 -8.00
CA LEU A 93 -2.46 -8.02 -7.49
C LEU A 93 -1.35 -7.01 -7.81
N GLU A 94 -0.24 -7.46 -8.39
CA GLU A 94 0.97 -6.66 -8.65
C GLU A 94 1.48 -5.96 -7.39
N VAL A 95 1.58 -6.71 -6.30
CA VAL A 95 1.99 -6.22 -4.99
C VAL A 95 3.27 -6.90 -4.51
N SER A 96 3.92 -6.28 -3.51
CA SER A 96 5.10 -6.87 -2.88
C SER A 96 4.76 -8.12 -2.06
N ALA A 97 5.73 -9.00 -1.86
CA ALA A 97 5.63 -10.18 -1.01
C ALA A 97 5.10 -9.89 0.41
N VAL A 98 5.50 -8.74 0.97
CA VAL A 98 5.04 -8.29 2.30
C VAL A 98 3.55 -7.98 2.28
N THR A 99 3.09 -7.27 1.26
CA THR A 99 1.68 -6.90 1.10
C THR A 99 0.81 -8.12 0.81
N ALA A 100 1.28 -9.03 -0.06
CA ALA A 100 0.60 -10.28 -0.35
C ALA A 100 0.41 -11.13 0.92
N ARG A 101 1.46 -11.27 1.73
CA ARG A 101 1.40 -11.97 3.02
C ARG A 101 0.40 -11.32 3.98
N LYS A 102 0.37 -9.98 4.04
CA LYS A 102 -0.59 -9.27 4.88
C LYS A 102 -2.03 -9.65 4.51
N TYR A 103 -2.39 -9.61 3.23
CA TYR A 103 -3.73 -9.99 2.79
C TYR A 103 -4.07 -11.45 3.07
N LEU A 104 -3.12 -12.37 2.87
CA LEU A 104 -3.33 -13.78 3.18
C LEU A 104 -3.55 -14.01 4.68
N ASN A 105 -2.76 -13.38 5.54
CA ASN A 105 -2.93 -13.47 6.99
C ASN A 105 -4.28 -12.89 7.45
N GLU A 106 -4.72 -11.78 6.86
CA GLU A 106 -6.04 -11.19 7.14
C GLU A 106 -7.17 -12.14 6.72
N LEU A 107 -7.11 -12.74 5.53
CA LEU A 107 -8.09 -13.70 5.04
C LEU A 107 -8.12 -14.98 5.89
N GLU A 108 -6.98 -15.41 6.40
CA GLU A 108 -6.89 -16.55 7.33
C GLU A 108 -7.50 -16.20 8.69
N ALA A 109 -7.19 -15.00 9.23
CA ALA A 109 -7.80 -14.52 10.47
C ALA A 109 -9.33 -14.35 10.34
N GLU A 110 -9.83 -13.96 9.17
CA GLU A 110 -11.25 -13.92 8.85
C GLU A 110 -11.87 -15.34 8.67
N GLY A 111 -11.05 -16.38 8.68
CA GLY A 111 -11.49 -17.76 8.52
C GLY A 111 -11.96 -18.12 7.11
N LYS A 112 -11.60 -17.33 6.10
CA LYS A 112 -11.98 -17.56 4.69
C LYS A 112 -11.04 -18.52 3.97
N ILE A 113 -9.78 -18.56 4.39
CA ILE A 113 -8.75 -19.48 3.88
C ILE A 113 -8.03 -20.16 5.02
N VAL A 114 -7.29 -21.21 4.69
CA VAL A 114 -6.42 -21.94 5.63
C VAL A 114 -5.04 -22.07 5.01
N GLN A 115 -4.01 -21.75 5.77
CA GLN A 115 -2.64 -22.02 5.41
C GLN A 115 -2.31 -23.50 5.65
N VAL A 116 -1.70 -24.15 4.69
CA VAL A 116 -1.17 -25.51 4.78
C VAL A 116 0.34 -25.44 4.65
N GLY A 117 1.05 -26.12 5.57
CA GLY A 117 2.51 -26.04 5.68
C GLY A 117 2.97 -24.98 6.68
N THR A 118 4.17 -25.17 7.22
CA THR A 118 4.70 -24.32 8.31
C THR A 118 5.70 -23.29 7.82
N SER A 119 6.48 -23.61 6.82
CA SER A 119 7.49 -22.68 6.29
C SER A 119 8.06 -23.14 4.94
N GLY A 120 8.64 -22.20 4.19
CA GLY A 120 9.38 -22.47 2.98
C GLY A 120 8.53 -22.56 1.72
N LYS A 121 8.95 -23.43 0.79
CA LYS A 121 8.32 -23.58 -0.54
C LYS A 121 7.04 -24.39 -0.53
N ASP A 122 6.79 -25.11 0.57
CA ASP A 122 5.63 -26.01 0.71
C ASP A 122 4.43 -25.35 1.36
N VAL A 123 4.45 -24.02 1.54
CA VAL A 123 3.32 -23.24 2.08
C VAL A 123 2.36 -22.88 0.97
N TYR A 124 1.13 -23.36 1.08
CA TYR A 124 0.04 -23.00 0.20
C TYR A 124 -1.26 -22.71 0.97
N TYR A 125 -2.22 -22.15 0.29
CA TYR A 125 -3.48 -21.71 0.87
C TYR A 125 -4.64 -22.40 0.20
N MET A 126 -5.65 -22.75 0.99
CA MET A 126 -6.89 -23.37 0.54
C MET A 126 -8.09 -22.56 1.01
N LEU A 127 -9.17 -22.54 0.20
CA LEU A 127 -10.44 -22.00 0.67
C LEU A 127 -10.96 -22.87 1.81
N LYS A 128 -11.40 -22.22 2.88
CA LYS A 128 -12.13 -22.91 3.94
C LYS A 128 -13.56 -23.09 3.47
N THR A 129 -13.92 -24.33 3.14
CA THR A 129 -15.31 -24.71 2.93
C THR A 129 -16.07 -24.64 4.25
N PRO A 130 -17.27 -24.08 4.28
CA PRO A 130 -18.11 -24.01 5.48
C PRO A 130 -18.45 -25.40 6.04
#